data_3bef9b9eb83ab72a4ed8ef46237c8798
#
_entry.id   3bef9b9eb83ab72a4ed8ef46237c8798
#
_cell.length_a   1.000
_cell.length_b   1.000
_cell.length_c   1.000
_cell.angle_alpha   90.00
_cell.angle_beta   90.00
_cell.angle_gamma   90.00
#
_symmetry.space_group_name_H-M   'P 1'
#
loop_
_entity.id
_entity.type
_entity.pdbx_description
1 polymer ?
#
loop_
_entity_poly.entity_id
_entity_poly.type
_entity_poly.pdbx_seq_one_letter_code
_entity_poly.pdbx_strand_id
1 'polypeptide(L)'
;EDSFTPELFSTKASVVSFDSGAQMEPGNAVYRLVTDEQWEIAVPVTNKQVVTLSNFSTIKVKFLKDGKTQTGTLNLKSINDQNYAVISFTSGMIRYAEDRFLSVELVTNTGSGLKIPNTAITEKDFYKIPAQMLVQGGDSNSSGFLREKTDKKGNVMLDDNGQPVTEFVNATIYEQVNDENDNPVEYYIDMAAFNDGDILRAQDSATTYQIGETVPLQGVYCINKGYAVFRKIQIIDQNAEYSIIKKQTQYGISQYDYIVENASTVSEEDIVH
;
A
#
# COMPACT_ATOMS: atom_id res chain seq x y z
N GLU A 1 33.27 17.52 2.68
CA GLU A 1 32.89 18.84 3.16
C GLU A 1 31.87 19.45 2.24
N ASP A 2 30.84 20.02 2.79
CA ASP A 2 29.52 20.25 2.17
C ASP A 2 29.58 21.21 0.97
N SER A 3 29.78 20.65 -0.21
CA SER A 3 29.74 21.40 -1.47
C SER A 3 28.34 21.46 -2.11
N PHE A 4 27.33 20.83 -1.48
CA PHE A 4 25.98 20.81 -2.00
C PHE A 4 25.17 21.99 -1.46
N THR A 5 24.69 22.86 -2.36
CA THR A 5 23.74 23.94 -2.07
C THR A 5 22.52 23.87 -2.97
N PRO A 6 21.32 24.29 -2.50
CA PRO A 6 20.09 24.27 -3.29
C PRO A 6 20.15 25.07 -4.59
N GLU A 7 20.99 26.11 -4.64
CA GLU A 7 21.18 26.97 -5.82
C GLU A 7 21.71 26.17 -7.02
N LEU A 8 22.40 25.05 -6.78
CA LEU A 8 22.89 24.17 -7.83
C LEU A 8 21.79 23.56 -8.69
N PHE A 9 20.54 23.44 -8.19
CA PHE A 9 19.41 22.97 -8.97
C PHE A 9 18.85 24.03 -9.93
N SER A 10 19.04 25.32 -9.63
CA SER A 10 18.51 26.43 -10.43
C SER A 10 19.43 26.89 -11.52
N THR A 11 20.73 26.60 -11.42
CA THR A 11 21.72 27.01 -12.40
C THR A 11 21.68 26.15 -13.66
N LYS A 12 21.41 26.77 -14.82
CA LYS A 12 21.55 26.10 -16.10
C LYS A 12 22.98 25.60 -16.27
N ALA A 13 23.14 24.31 -16.57
CA ALA A 13 24.46 23.80 -16.95
C ALA A 13 24.86 24.45 -18.27
N SER A 14 25.94 25.22 -18.26
CA SER A 14 26.57 25.67 -19.49
C SER A 14 27.70 24.71 -19.84
N VAL A 15 27.55 24.01 -20.93
CA VAL A 15 28.65 23.25 -21.53
C VAL A 15 29.40 24.23 -22.40
N VAL A 16 30.64 24.54 -22.02
CA VAL A 16 31.56 25.30 -22.89
C VAL A 16 32.30 24.27 -23.74
N SER A 17 32.01 24.23 -25.03
CA SER A 17 32.79 23.44 -25.97
C SER A 17 33.79 24.36 -26.68
N PHE A 18 34.99 23.88 -26.85
CA PHE A 18 36.04 24.58 -27.60
C PHE A 18 36.27 23.86 -28.92
N ASP A 19 36.28 24.64 -30.01
CA ASP A 19 36.61 24.11 -31.34
C ASP A 19 38.11 23.77 -31.41
N SER A 20 38.44 22.79 -32.25
CA SER A 20 39.82 22.41 -32.48
C SER A 20 40.61 23.62 -33.05
N GLY A 21 41.67 24.02 -32.35
CA GLY A 21 42.48 25.19 -32.70
C GLY A 21 42.07 26.51 -32.01
N ALA A 22 41.04 26.48 -31.12
CA ALA A 22 40.70 27.66 -30.32
C ALA A 22 41.86 28.10 -29.44
N GLN A 23 42.12 29.43 -29.41
CA GLN A 23 43.12 30.00 -28.50
C GLN A 23 42.51 30.12 -27.11
N MET A 24 43.24 29.63 -26.10
CA MET A 24 42.83 29.70 -24.70
C MET A 24 43.58 30.79 -23.98
N GLU A 25 42.86 31.55 -23.18
CA GLU A 25 43.49 32.56 -22.31
C GLU A 25 43.96 31.94 -20.98
N PRO A 26 45.05 32.46 -20.37
CA PRO A 26 45.47 31.99 -19.05
C PRO A 26 44.34 32.15 -18.02
N GLY A 27 44.03 31.07 -17.29
CA GLY A 27 42.95 31.04 -16.32
C GLY A 27 41.65 30.35 -16.80
N ASN A 28 41.51 30.08 -18.10
CA ASN A 28 40.38 29.32 -18.61
C ASN A 28 40.48 27.85 -18.23
N ALA A 29 39.35 27.27 -17.79
CA ALA A 29 39.25 25.82 -17.52
C ALA A 29 39.24 25.06 -18.84
N VAL A 30 40.21 24.20 -19.08
CA VAL A 30 40.45 23.48 -20.34
C VAL A 30 39.94 22.04 -20.26
N TYR A 31 39.98 21.44 -19.07
CA TYR A 31 39.50 20.06 -18.83
C TYR A 31 39.12 19.92 -17.37
N ARG A 32 38.33 18.87 -17.10
CA ARG A 32 37.99 18.44 -15.76
C ARG A 32 38.63 17.07 -15.50
N LEU A 33 39.50 17.04 -14.49
CA LEU A 33 40.12 15.79 -14.05
C LEU A 33 39.29 15.17 -12.92
N VAL A 34 38.86 13.94 -13.11
CA VAL A 34 38.23 13.14 -12.07
C VAL A 34 39.30 12.22 -11.48
N THR A 35 39.59 12.39 -10.19
CA THR A 35 40.67 11.68 -9.50
C THR A 35 40.16 10.58 -8.58
N ASP A 36 38.84 10.49 -8.39
CA ASP A 36 38.18 9.52 -7.50
C ASP A 36 36.92 8.99 -8.16
N GLU A 37 36.50 7.80 -7.80
CA GLU A 37 35.22 7.21 -8.21
C GLU A 37 34.08 7.50 -7.22
N GLN A 38 34.35 8.22 -6.13
CA GLN A 38 33.31 8.66 -5.19
C GLN A 38 32.49 9.81 -5.78
N TRP A 39 31.19 9.67 -5.72
CA TRP A 39 30.29 10.71 -6.23
C TRP A 39 28.95 10.64 -5.51
N GLU A 40 28.19 11.70 -5.62
CA GLU A 40 26.91 11.85 -4.95
C GLU A 40 25.85 12.39 -5.91
N ILE A 41 24.62 11.97 -5.68
CA ILE A 41 23.44 12.63 -6.25
C ILE A 41 22.59 13.20 -5.12
N ALA A 42 21.98 14.36 -5.35
CA ALA A 42 21.03 14.96 -4.45
C ALA A 42 19.66 14.99 -5.13
N VAL A 43 18.66 14.41 -4.48
CA VAL A 43 17.29 14.29 -4.99
C VAL A 43 16.37 15.08 -4.07
N PRO A 44 15.64 16.11 -4.56
CA PRO A 44 14.62 16.78 -3.75
C PRO A 44 13.51 15.81 -3.36
N VAL A 45 13.10 15.81 -2.09
CA VAL A 45 12.08 14.91 -1.57
C VAL A 45 11.06 15.64 -0.71
N THR A 46 9.83 15.16 -0.71
CA THR A 46 8.75 15.67 0.13
C THR A 46 8.85 15.16 1.57
N ASN A 47 8.18 15.81 2.52
CA ASN A 47 8.12 15.37 3.92
C ASN A 47 7.59 13.92 4.03
N LYS A 48 6.60 13.54 3.21
CA LYS A 48 6.07 12.17 3.17
C LYS A 48 7.14 11.17 2.73
N GLN A 49 7.93 11.51 1.73
CA GLN A 49 9.04 10.66 1.26
C GLN A 49 10.16 10.56 2.28
N VAL A 50 10.45 11.63 3.05
CA VAL A 50 11.44 11.60 4.15
C VAL A 50 11.08 10.52 5.16
N VAL A 51 9.81 10.43 5.59
CA VAL A 51 9.34 9.40 6.54
C VAL A 51 9.61 7.99 6.00
N THR A 52 9.33 7.76 4.72
CA THR A 52 9.60 6.46 4.09
C THR A 52 11.10 6.18 4.00
N LEU A 53 11.88 7.16 3.56
CA LEU A 53 13.32 7.03 3.32
C LEU A 53 14.14 6.93 4.61
N SER A 54 13.65 7.46 5.74
CA SER A 54 14.35 7.40 7.03
C SER A 54 14.57 5.98 7.56
N ASN A 55 13.84 5.01 7.04
CA ASN A 55 14.01 3.60 7.39
C ASN A 55 15.17 2.90 6.64
N PHE A 56 15.84 3.61 5.72
CA PHE A 56 16.90 3.06 4.89
C PHE A 56 18.23 3.75 5.18
N SER A 57 19.29 2.98 5.38
CA SER A 57 20.68 3.46 5.41
C SER A 57 21.33 3.39 4.02
N THR A 58 20.82 2.51 3.17
CA THR A 58 21.24 2.34 1.77
C THR A 58 20.01 2.23 0.88
N ILE A 59 20.11 2.72 -0.36
CA ILE A 59 19.01 2.68 -1.29
C ILE A 59 19.48 2.26 -2.68
N LYS A 60 18.63 1.51 -3.40
CA LYS A 60 18.85 1.22 -4.82
C LYS A 60 18.33 2.37 -5.65
N VAL A 61 19.17 2.87 -6.53
CA VAL A 61 18.86 3.95 -7.49
C VAL A 61 18.89 3.37 -8.89
N LYS A 62 17.80 3.50 -9.62
CA LYS A 62 17.73 3.16 -11.04
C LYS A 62 17.92 4.43 -11.85
N PHE A 63 18.93 4.46 -12.70
CA PHE A 63 19.22 5.56 -13.60
C PHE A 63 18.43 5.38 -14.90
N LEU A 64 17.55 6.35 -15.22
CA LEU A 64 16.66 6.22 -16.36
C LEU A 64 17.40 6.41 -17.70
N LYS A 65 18.59 7.04 -17.69
CA LYS A 65 19.43 7.21 -18.88
C LYS A 65 19.84 5.89 -19.53
N ASP A 66 20.18 4.88 -18.73
CA ASP A 66 20.72 3.60 -19.21
C ASP A 66 20.01 2.39 -18.58
N GLY A 67 18.99 2.59 -17.76
CA GLY A 67 18.23 1.55 -17.06
C GLY A 67 19.02 0.79 -15.97
N LYS A 68 20.26 1.21 -15.67
CA LYS A 68 21.10 0.55 -14.66
C LYS A 68 20.64 0.89 -13.24
N THR A 69 20.83 -0.09 -12.35
CA THR A 69 20.53 0.07 -10.92
C THR A 69 21.83 -0.03 -10.13
N GLN A 70 22.03 0.90 -9.21
CA GLN A 70 23.19 0.92 -8.30
C GLN A 70 22.71 1.18 -6.87
N THR A 71 23.35 0.53 -5.89
CA THR A 71 23.07 0.78 -4.47
C THR A 71 24.03 1.87 -3.96
N GLY A 72 23.49 2.87 -3.27
CA GLY A 72 24.25 3.91 -2.62
C GLY A 72 23.89 4.09 -1.15
N THR A 73 24.75 4.75 -0.39
CA THR A 73 24.49 5.14 1.00
C THR A 73 23.58 6.36 1.02
N LEU A 74 22.49 6.29 1.76
CA LEU A 74 21.48 7.34 1.83
C LEU A 74 21.67 8.20 3.07
N ASN A 75 21.74 9.51 2.87
CA ASN A 75 21.70 10.53 3.91
C ASN A 75 20.58 11.53 3.61
N LEU A 76 19.72 11.79 4.59
CA LEU A 76 18.68 12.81 4.47
C LEU A 76 19.21 14.14 5.03
N LYS A 77 19.10 15.20 4.23
CA LYS A 77 19.50 16.58 4.62
C LYS A 77 18.32 17.51 4.42
N SER A 78 18.16 18.48 5.33
CA SER A 78 17.21 19.59 5.18
C SER A 78 17.99 20.88 5.08
N ILE A 79 17.79 21.63 4.00
CA ILE A 79 18.49 22.89 3.72
C ILE A 79 17.45 23.90 3.24
N ASN A 80 17.35 25.04 3.91
CA ASN A 80 16.39 26.12 3.58
C ASN A 80 14.93 25.59 3.45
N ASP A 81 14.46 24.81 4.43
CA ASP A 81 13.13 24.19 4.49
C ASP A 81 12.81 23.21 3.33
N GLN A 82 13.80 22.86 2.53
CA GLN A 82 13.70 21.84 1.49
C GLN A 82 14.48 20.59 1.90
N ASN A 83 13.84 19.42 1.78
CA ASN A 83 14.47 18.13 2.07
C ASN A 83 15.11 17.52 0.83
N TYR A 84 16.26 16.88 1.04
CA TYR A 84 17.03 16.20 0.02
C TYR A 84 17.46 14.81 0.48
N ALA A 85 17.34 13.84 -0.41
CA ALA A 85 18.00 12.55 -0.28
C ALA A 85 19.36 12.67 -1.00
N VAL A 86 20.45 12.67 -0.23
CA VAL A 86 21.82 12.66 -0.74
C VAL A 86 22.30 11.22 -0.75
N ILE A 87 22.63 10.72 -1.92
CA ILE A 87 23.00 9.32 -2.12
C ILE A 87 24.42 9.25 -2.65
N SER A 88 25.31 8.63 -1.86
CA SER A 88 26.73 8.52 -2.14
C SER A 88 27.04 7.15 -2.77
N PHE A 89 27.84 7.14 -3.81
CA PHE A 89 28.32 5.96 -4.53
C PHE A 89 29.85 5.90 -4.52
N THR A 90 30.40 4.69 -4.56
CA THR A 90 31.83 4.42 -4.57
C THR A 90 32.37 3.93 -5.91
N SER A 91 31.52 3.89 -6.95
CA SER A 91 31.90 3.42 -8.28
C SER A 91 30.92 3.92 -9.34
N GLY A 92 31.26 3.76 -10.61
CA GLY A 92 30.37 4.02 -11.73
C GLY A 92 30.22 5.46 -12.14
N MET A 93 30.97 6.39 -11.56
CA MET A 93 30.93 7.81 -11.86
C MET A 93 31.12 8.12 -13.35
N ILE A 94 32.01 7.41 -14.03
CA ILE A 94 32.36 7.64 -15.42
C ILE A 94 31.16 7.60 -16.38
N ARG A 95 30.11 6.87 -16.04
CA ARG A 95 28.89 6.76 -16.86
C ARG A 95 28.09 8.07 -16.89
N TYR A 96 28.20 8.85 -15.84
CA TYR A 96 27.37 10.02 -15.59
C TYR A 96 28.20 11.29 -15.40
N ALA A 97 29.52 11.22 -15.59
CA ALA A 97 30.45 12.32 -15.35
C ALA A 97 30.17 13.58 -16.17
N GLU A 98 29.54 13.43 -17.33
CA GLU A 98 29.14 14.53 -18.22
C GLU A 98 27.77 15.11 -17.88
N ASP A 99 26.96 14.38 -17.11
CA ASP A 99 25.60 14.76 -16.78
C ASP A 99 25.57 15.54 -15.47
N ARG A 100 25.02 16.73 -15.50
CA ARG A 100 24.75 17.50 -14.28
C ARG A 100 23.45 17.11 -13.62
N PHE A 101 22.46 16.75 -14.42
CA PHE A 101 21.14 16.32 -13.98
C PHE A 101 20.85 14.93 -14.50
N LEU A 102 20.42 14.06 -13.60
CA LEU A 102 20.07 12.69 -13.89
C LEU A 102 18.62 12.44 -13.47
N SER A 103 17.86 11.83 -14.36
CA SER A 103 16.56 11.29 -13.99
C SER A 103 16.75 9.93 -13.33
N VAL A 104 16.29 9.81 -12.07
CA VAL A 104 16.48 8.62 -11.25
C VAL A 104 15.17 8.17 -10.61
N GLU A 105 15.06 6.87 -10.37
CA GLU A 105 14.02 6.24 -9.59
C GLU A 105 14.64 5.66 -8.32
N LEU A 106 14.14 6.09 -7.14
CA LEU A 106 14.56 5.55 -5.85
C LEU A 106 13.73 4.28 -5.57
N VAL A 107 14.40 3.12 -5.50
CA VAL A 107 13.75 1.85 -5.23
C VAL A 107 13.64 1.66 -3.73
N THR A 108 12.52 2.09 -3.16
CA THR A 108 12.23 1.99 -1.72
C THR A 108 11.65 0.66 -1.32
N ASN A 109 11.15 -0.11 -2.29
CA ASN A 109 10.50 -1.37 -2.02
C ASN A 109 11.47 -2.56 -2.19
N THR A 110 11.85 -3.16 -1.07
CA THR A 110 12.55 -4.46 -1.00
C THR A 110 11.58 -5.61 -0.80
N GLY A 111 10.29 -5.33 -0.64
CA GLY A 111 9.24 -6.32 -0.40
C GLY A 111 8.89 -7.10 -1.66
N SER A 112 8.92 -8.43 -1.56
CA SER A 112 8.36 -9.32 -2.57
C SER A 112 6.83 -9.25 -2.54
N GLY A 113 6.22 -8.47 -3.43
CA GLY A 113 4.78 -8.34 -3.60
C GLY A 113 4.27 -8.92 -4.92
N LEU A 114 2.96 -8.86 -5.14
CA LEU A 114 2.33 -9.02 -6.45
C LEU A 114 2.12 -7.63 -7.04
N LYS A 115 2.43 -7.47 -8.33
CA LYS A 115 2.23 -6.22 -9.04
C LYS A 115 0.86 -6.25 -9.74
N ILE A 116 0.02 -5.25 -9.46
CA ILE A 116 -1.30 -5.10 -10.08
C ILE A 116 -1.46 -3.70 -10.66
N PRO A 117 -2.26 -3.49 -11.72
CA PRO A 117 -2.58 -2.15 -12.21
C PRO A 117 -3.48 -1.41 -11.20
N ASN A 118 -3.31 -0.10 -11.07
CA ASN A 118 -4.14 0.70 -10.16
C ASN A 118 -5.62 0.71 -10.56
N THR A 119 -5.92 0.55 -11.84
CA THR A 119 -7.29 0.46 -12.37
C THR A 119 -8.06 -0.78 -11.90
N ALA A 120 -7.35 -1.83 -11.47
CA ALA A 120 -7.97 -3.04 -10.91
C ALA A 120 -8.41 -2.90 -9.45
N ILE A 121 -7.95 -1.84 -8.77
CA ILE A 121 -8.26 -1.63 -7.34
C ILE A 121 -9.67 -1.07 -7.20
N THR A 122 -10.42 -1.69 -6.28
CA THR A 122 -11.77 -1.26 -5.88
C THR A 122 -11.90 -1.29 -4.37
N GLU A 123 -13.03 -0.80 -3.87
CA GLU A 123 -13.40 -0.88 -2.46
C GLU A 123 -14.74 -1.59 -2.34
N LYS A 124 -14.90 -2.38 -1.26
CA LYS A 124 -16.16 -3.01 -0.88
C LYS A 124 -16.40 -2.75 0.61
N ASP A 125 -17.64 -2.42 0.95
CA ASP A 125 -18.05 -2.20 2.33
C ASP A 125 -18.28 -3.52 3.06
N PHE A 126 -17.89 -3.53 4.35
CA PHE A 126 -18.07 -4.64 5.27
C PHE A 126 -18.71 -4.13 6.55
N TYR A 127 -19.59 -4.94 7.17
CA TYR A 127 -20.08 -4.63 8.49
C TYR A 127 -18.96 -4.71 9.51
N LYS A 128 -18.87 -3.70 10.35
CA LYS A 128 -17.97 -3.62 11.49
C LYS A 128 -18.69 -4.14 12.72
N ILE A 129 -18.19 -5.21 13.34
CA ILE A 129 -18.81 -5.86 14.47
C ILE A 129 -17.83 -5.93 15.65
N PRO A 130 -18.20 -5.48 16.87
CA PRO A 130 -17.35 -5.59 18.05
C PRO A 130 -16.97 -7.04 18.36
N ALA A 131 -15.72 -7.27 18.76
CA ALA A 131 -15.20 -8.63 18.96
C ALA A 131 -15.95 -9.42 20.03
N GLN A 132 -16.55 -8.77 21.01
CA GLN A 132 -17.36 -9.41 22.05
C GLN A 132 -18.63 -10.10 21.54
N MET A 133 -19.04 -9.84 20.31
CA MET A 133 -20.19 -10.49 19.66
C MET A 133 -19.83 -11.84 19.04
N LEU A 134 -18.53 -12.15 18.88
CA LEU A 134 -18.10 -13.42 18.34
C LEU A 134 -18.33 -14.55 19.34
N VAL A 135 -18.97 -15.62 18.88
CA VAL A 135 -19.23 -16.80 19.69
C VAL A 135 -18.72 -18.06 18.98
N GLN A 136 -18.50 -19.11 19.77
CA GLN A 136 -18.25 -20.45 19.25
C GLN A 136 -19.55 -21.24 19.30
N GLY A 137 -19.98 -21.82 18.19
CA GLY A 137 -21.25 -22.51 18.12
C GLY A 137 -21.49 -23.23 16.82
N GLY A 138 -22.77 -23.59 16.57
CA GLY A 138 -23.17 -24.39 15.43
C GLY A 138 -22.75 -25.85 15.53
N ASP A 139 -23.17 -26.67 14.55
CA ASP A 139 -22.93 -28.13 14.52
C ASP A 139 -21.42 -28.48 14.42
N SER A 140 -20.59 -27.58 13.91
CA SER A 140 -19.15 -27.76 13.74
C SER A 140 -18.29 -27.01 14.77
N ASN A 141 -18.90 -26.44 15.80
CA ASN A 141 -18.24 -25.58 16.80
C ASN A 141 -17.37 -24.49 16.13
N SER A 142 -17.91 -23.87 15.09
CA SER A 142 -17.24 -22.81 14.33
C SER A 142 -17.46 -21.44 15.00
N SER A 143 -16.62 -20.46 14.64
CA SER A 143 -16.83 -19.07 15.04
C SER A 143 -17.97 -18.45 14.25
N GLY A 144 -18.83 -17.69 14.91
CA GLY A 144 -19.97 -17.02 14.29
C GLY A 144 -20.62 -16.02 15.24
N PHE A 145 -21.86 -15.66 14.97
CA PHE A 145 -22.60 -14.65 15.71
C PHE A 145 -23.99 -15.14 16.07
N LEU A 146 -24.52 -14.69 17.20
CA LEU A 146 -25.90 -14.94 17.59
C LEU A 146 -26.76 -13.76 17.14
N ARG A 147 -27.64 -13.97 16.16
CA ARG A 147 -28.62 -13.00 15.69
C ARG A 147 -29.95 -13.23 16.39
N GLU A 148 -30.60 -12.17 16.89
CA GLU A 148 -31.97 -12.26 17.41
C GLU A 148 -32.94 -12.52 16.25
N LYS A 149 -33.87 -13.50 16.46
CA LYS A 149 -34.92 -13.79 15.49
C LYS A 149 -36.02 -12.76 15.59
N THR A 150 -36.50 -12.31 14.44
CA THR A 150 -37.67 -11.45 14.35
C THR A 150 -38.83 -12.10 13.66
N ASP A 151 -40.06 -11.72 14.03
CA ASP A 151 -41.26 -12.11 13.35
C ASP A 151 -41.43 -11.38 11.99
N LYS A 152 -42.48 -11.71 11.22
CA LYS A 152 -42.77 -11.03 9.93
C LYS A 152 -43.06 -9.52 10.05
N LYS A 153 -43.25 -9.01 11.26
CA LYS A 153 -43.50 -7.60 11.55
C LYS A 153 -42.24 -6.86 12.06
N GLY A 154 -41.13 -7.61 12.22
CA GLY A 154 -39.86 -7.06 12.76
C GLY A 154 -39.74 -7.06 14.28
N ASN A 155 -40.71 -7.69 15.01
CA ASN A 155 -40.57 -7.78 16.45
C ASN A 155 -39.69 -8.97 16.84
N VAL A 156 -38.85 -8.77 17.88
CA VAL A 156 -38.01 -9.83 18.44
C VAL A 156 -38.88 -10.98 18.96
N MET A 157 -38.61 -12.21 18.54
CA MET A 157 -39.25 -13.39 19.03
C MET A 157 -38.74 -13.76 20.43
N LEU A 158 -39.64 -14.05 21.35
CA LEU A 158 -39.31 -14.48 22.72
C LEU A 158 -39.61 -15.95 22.92
N ASP A 159 -38.81 -16.60 23.73
CA ASP A 159 -39.09 -17.95 24.22
C ASP A 159 -40.14 -17.98 25.36
N ASP A 160 -40.46 -19.19 25.87
CA ASP A 160 -41.44 -19.36 26.95
C ASP A 160 -40.99 -18.67 28.27
N ASN A 161 -39.74 -18.31 28.42
CA ASN A 161 -39.18 -17.60 29.58
C ASN A 161 -39.07 -16.08 29.35
N GLY A 162 -39.52 -15.59 28.17
CA GLY A 162 -39.44 -14.18 27.79
C GLY A 162 -38.05 -13.74 27.34
N GLN A 163 -37.17 -14.69 27.00
CA GLN A 163 -35.83 -14.36 26.48
C GLN A 163 -35.83 -14.31 24.94
N PRO A 164 -35.05 -13.41 24.32
CA PRO A 164 -34.92 -13.37 22.88
C PRO A 164 -34.41 -14.68 22.29
N VAL A 165 -35.14 -15.20 21.32
CA VAL A 165 -34.71 -16.37 20.54
C VAL A 165 -33.62 -15.96 19.59
N THR A 166 -32.49 -16.65 19.63
CA THR A 166 -31.36 -16.38 18.75
C THR A 166 -31.14 -17.50 17.74
N GLU A 167 -30.45 -17.17 16.66
CA GLU A 167 -29.93 -18.16 15.73
C GLU A 167 -28.42 -17.91 15.50
N PHE A 168 -27.70 -19.01 15.30
CA PHE A 168 -26.26 -18.93 15.00
C PHE A 168 -26.06 -18.65 13.52
N VAL A 169 -25.33 -17.57 13.20
CA VAL A 169 -24.95 -17.18 11.85
C VAL A 169 -23.44 -17.38 11.68
N ASN A 170 -23.09 -18.30 10.79
CA ASN A 170 -21.69 -18.48 10.40
C ASN A 170 -21.37 -17.46 9.31
N ALA A 171 -20.53 -16.47 9.62
CA ALA A 171 -20.16 -15.42 8.71
C ALA A 171 -18.65 -15.39 8.49
N THR A 172 -18.25 -15.11 7.26
CA THR A 172 -16.82 -15.01 6.91
C THR A 172 -16.23 -13.71 7.48
N ILE A 173 -15.18 -13.86 8.30
CA ILE A 173 -14.41 -12.74 8.84
C ILE A 173 -13.31 -12.40 7.84
N TYR A 174 -13.42 -11.24 7.18
CA TYR A 174 -12.42 -10.75 6.23
C TYR A 174 -11.23 -10.06 6.89
N GLU A 175 -11.48 -9.42 8.04
CA GLU A 175 -10.44 -8.79 8.82
C GLU A 175 -10.74 -8.87 10.31
N GLN A 176 -9.69 -9.02 11.10
CA GLN A 176 -9.69 -8.87 12.55
C GLN A 176 -8.80 -7.68 12.90
N VAL A 177 -9.36 -6.73 13.64
CA VAL A 177 -8.63 -5.59 14.17
C VAL A 177 -8.29 -5.88 15.62
N ASN A 178 -7.02 -5.71 15.98
CA ASN A 178 -6.50 -5.94 17.32
C ASN A 178 -6.11 -4.61 17.97
N ASP A 179 -6.12 -4.59 19.30
CA ASP A 179 -5.55 -3.52 20.12
C ASP A 179 -4.00 -3.62 20.17
N GLU A 180 -3.37 -2.69 20.94
CA GLU A 180 -1.92 -2.67 21.12
C GLU A 180 -1.37 -3.92 21.83
N ASN A 181 -2.22 -4.71 22.48
CA ASN A 181 -1.87 -5.94 23.20
C ASN A 181 -2.20 -7.20 22.40
N ASP A 182 -2.51 -7.03 21.11
CA ASP A 182 -2.91 -8.10 20.17
C ASP A 182 -4.23 -8.80 20.52
N ASN A 183 -5.13 -8.15 21.30
CA ASN A 183 -6.47 -8.65 21.55
C ASN A 183 -7.43 -8.17 20.46
N PRO A 184 -8.34 -9.03 19.95
CA PRO A 184 -9.33 -8.63 18.97
C PRO A 184 -10.32 -7.62 19.55
N VAL A 185 -10.52 -6.51 18.85
CA VAL A 185 -11.50 -5.45 19.21
C VAL A 185 -12.67 -5.40 18.24
N GLU A 186 -12.44 -5.70 16.97
CA GLU A 186 -13.45 -5.63 15.91
C GLU A 186 -13.22 -6.69 14.85
N TYR A 187 -14.31 -7.09 14.19
CA TYR A 187 -14.31 -7.95 13.02
C TYR A 187 -15.03 -7.27 11.86
N TYR A 188 -14.50 -7.45 10.64
CA TYR A 188 -15.11 -6.96 9.41
C TYR A 188 -15.70 -8.15 8.64
N ILE A 189 -17.01 -8.10 8.43
CA ILE A 189 -17.85 -9.21 7.98
C ILE A 189 -18.51 -8.83 6.66
N ASP A 190 -18.61 -9.78 5.73
CA ASP A 190 -19.33 -9.56 4.47
C ASP A 190 -20.79 -9.16 4.74
N MET A 191 -21.23 -8.10 4.05
CA MET A 191 -22.60 -7.58 4.22
C MET A 191 -23.69 -8.60 3.83
N ALA A 192 -23.37 -9.60 3.00
CA ALA A 192 -24.29 -10.67 2.65
C ALA A 192 -24.70 -11.57 3.84
N ALA A 193 -23.94 -11.53 4.95
CA ALA A 193 -24.22 -12.35 6.13
C ALA A 193 -25.38 -11.83 6.99
N PHE A 194 -25.65 -10.52 6.96
CA PHE A 194 -26.64 -9.85 7.81
C PHE A 194 -27.41 -8.80 7.01
N ASN A 195 -28.56 -8.39 7.57
CA ASN A 195 -29.27 -7.21 7.10
C ASN A 195 -28.96 -6.01 7.99
N ASP A 196 -29.02 -4.82 7.41
CA ASP A 196 -28.95 -3.59 8.18
C ASP A 196 -30.07 -3.57 9.22
N GLY A 197 -29.70 -3.26 10.49
CA GLY A 197 -30.63 -3.27 11.62
C GLY A 197 -30.74 -4.61 12.34
N ASP A 198 -30.19 -5.71 11.85
CA ASP A 198 -30.13 -6.98 12.59
C ASP A 198 -29.49 -6.77 13.97
N ILE A 199 -30.01 -7.44 15.01
CA ILE A 199 -29.49 -7.33 16.37
C ILE A 199 -28.69 -8.60 16.70
N LEU A 200 -27.42 -8.40 17.02
CA LEU A 200 -26.55 -9.45 17.54
C LEU A 200 -26.58 -9.44 19.07
N ARG A 201 -26.40 -10.60 19.67
CA ARG A 201 -26.32 -10.80 21.10
C ARG A 201 -25.03 -11.50 21.50
N ALA A 202 -24.33 -10.98 22.49
CA ALA A 202 -23.17 -11.67 23.05
C ALA A 202 -23.60 -12.93 23.83
N GLN A 203 -22.76 -13.94 23.84
CA GLN A 203 -23.03 -15.20 24.55
C GLN A 203 -23.14 -14.95 26.06
N ASP A 204 -24.14 -15.56 26.68
CA ASP A 204 -24.39 -15.48 28.14
C ASP A 204 -24.45 -14.05 28.72
N SER A 205 -24.87 -13.09 27.90
CA SER A 205 -24.91 -11.68 28.25
C SER A 205 -26.18 -11.00 27.72
N ALA A 206 -26.58 -9.91 28.38
CA ALA A 206 -27.62 -9.01 27.88
C ALA A 206 -27.09 -8.00 26.86
N THR A 207 -25.79 -8.03 26.56
CA THR A 207 -25.16 -7.09 25.62
C THR A 207 -25.61 -7.38 24.21
N THR A 208 -26.10 -6.34 23.53
CA THR A 208 -26.54 -6.40 22.14
C THR A 208 -25.78 -5.40 21.28
N TYR A 209 -25.72 -5.65 19.98
CA TYR A 209 -25.15 -4.76 18.99
C TYR A 209 -26.05 -4.74 17.76
N GLN A 210 -26.43 -3.57 17.28
CA GLN A 210 -27.22 -3.40 16.07
C GLN A 210 -26.30 -3.26 14.86
N ILE A 211 -26.50 -4.11 13.85
CA ILE A 211 -25.75 -4.06 12.58
C ILE A 211 -26.11 -2.76 11.84
N GLY A 212 -25.11 -2.08 11.29
CA GLY A 212 -25.30 -0.86 10.48
C GLY A 212 -24.00 -0.09 10.22
N GLU A 213 -23.03 -0.17 11.13
CA GLU A 213 -21.73 0.47 10.89
C GLU A 213 -20.92 -0.32 9.85
N THR A 214 -20.43 0.38 8.81
CA THR A 214 -19.63 -0.23 7.74
C THR A 214 -18.25 0.41 7.64
N VAL A 215 -17.33 -0.35 7.05
CA VAL A 215 -15.96 0.08 6.74
C VAL A 215 -15.57 -0.43 5.36
N PRO A 216 -14.97 0.42 4.49
CA PRO A 216 -14.48 -0.02 3.19
C PRO A 216 -13.14 -0.77 3.33
N LEU A 217 -13.02 -1.92 2.67
CA LEU A 217 -11.75 -2.61 2.47
C LEU A 217 -11.34 -2.54 1.00
N GLN A 218 -10.05 -2.30 0.78
CA GLN A 218 -9.48 -2.31 -0.56
C GLN A 218 -9.32 -3.73 -1.08
N GLY A 219 -9.65 -3.92 -2.36
CA GLY A 219 -9.59 -5.21 -3.01
C GLY A 219 -9.50 -5.11 -4.52
N VAL A 220 -9.57 -6.27 -5.15
CA VAL A 220 -9.69 -6.46 -6.60
C VAL A 220 -10.78 -7.48 -6.89
N TYR A 221 -11.36 -7.45 -8.07
CA TYR A 221 -12.20 -8.53 -8.54
C TYR A 221 -11.35 -9.61 -9.21
N CYS A 222 -11.38 -10.81 -8.63
CA CYS A 222 -10.73 -12.01 -9.17
C CYS A 222 -11.74 -12.81 -9.96
N ILE A 223 -11.35 -13.35 -11.12
CA ILE A 223 -12.21 -14.18 -11.96
C ILE A 223 -12.16 -15.61 -11.41
N ASN A 224 -13.26 -16.05 -10.82
CA ASN A 224 -13.41 -17.41 -10.31
C ASN A 224 -14.57 -18.11 -10.99
N LYS A 225 -14.29 -19.17 -11.76
CA LYS A 225 -15.29 -19.93 -12.54
C LYS A 225 -16.19 -19.06 -13.41
N GLY A 226 -15.66 -17.95 -13.94
CA GLY A 226 -16.38 -17.01 -14.79
C GLY A 226 -17.17 -15.93 -14.03
N TYR A 227 -17.04 -15.83 -12.72
CA TYR A 227 -17.66 -14.80 -11.92
C TYR A 227 -16.60 -13.86 -11.30
N ALA A 228 -16.94 -12.58 -11.18
CA ALA A 228 -16.15 -11.60 -10.47
C ALA A 228 -16.35 -11.78 -8.95
N VAL A 229 -15.27 -12.09 -8.23
CA VAL A 229 -15.30 -12.32 -6.77
C VAL A 229 -14.34 -11.34 -6.12
N PHE A 230 -14.79 -10.59 -5.12
CA PHE A 230 -13.95 -9.67 -4.37
C PHE A 230 -12.84 -10.42 -3.62
N ARG A 231 -11.62 -9.90 -3.73
CA ARG A 231 -10.44 -10.36 -3.01
C ARG A 231 -9.74 -9.18 -2.37
N LYS A 232 -9.57 -9.25 -1.05
CA LYS A 232 -8.90 -8.21 -0.26
C LYS A 232 -7.45 -8.06 -0.65
N ILE A 233 -6.95 -6.83 -0.69
CA ILE A 233 -5.53 -6.53 -0.90
C ILE A 233 -4.98 -5.68 0.24
N GLN A 234 -3.67 -5.76 0.43
CA GLN A 234 -2.92 -4.85 1.26
C GLN A 234 -1.80 -4.23 0.41
N ILE A 235 -1.91 -2.94 0.15
CA ILE A 235 -0.93 -2.20 -0.65
C ILE A 235 0.32 -1.98 0.20
N ILE A 236 1.48 -2.36 -0.34
CA ILE A 236 2.80 -2.14 0.26
C ILE A 236 3.43 -0.88 -0.34
N ASP A 237 3.26 -0.70 -1.66
CA ASP A 237 3.82 0.41 -2.41
C ASP A 237 2.97 0.70 -3.64
N GLN A 238 2.96 1.94 -4.09
CA GLN A 238 2.13 2.40 -5.22
C GLN A 238 2.83 3.51 -5.99
N ASN A 239 2.77 3.43 -7.31
CA ASN A 239 3.13 4.52 -8.21
C ASN A 239 1.91 4.97 -9.04
N ALA A 240 2.11 5.79 -10.08
CA ALA A 240 1.01 6.31 -10.90
C ALA A 240 0.24 5.23 -11.69
N GLU A 241 0.84 4.09 -11.99
CA GLU A 241 0.27 3.06 -12.87
C GLU A 241 -0.03 1.75 -12.14
N TYR A 242 0.82 1.38 -11.17
CA TYR A 242 0.81 0.07 -10.52
C TYR A 242 0.91 0.17 -9.01
N SER A 243 0.31 -0.81 -8.35
CA SER A 243 0.48 -1.09 -6.92
C SER A 243 1.20 -2.41 -6.70
N ILE A 244 2.03 -2.44 -5.65
CA ILE A 244 2.61 -3.67 -5.13
C ILE A 244 1.82 -4.05 -3.88
N ILE A 245 1.26 -5.24 -3.89
CA ILE A 245 0.43 -5.75 -2.80
C ILE A 245 1.10 -6.90 -2.08
N LYS A 246 0.80 -7.04 -0.80
CA LYS A 246 1.33 -8.11 0.06
C LYS A 246 0.86 -9.46 -0.44
N LYS A 247 1.79 -10.43 -0.53
CA LYS A 247 1.47 -11.83 -0.78
C LYS A 247 0.85 -12.49 0.45
N GLN A 248 0.02 -13.52 0.22
CA GLN A 248 -0.58 -14.33 1.29
C GLN A 248 -1.46 -13.51 2.25
N THR A 249 -2.11 -12.47 1.75
CA THR A 249 -3.18 -11.79 2.48
C THR A 249 -4.35 -12.75 2.63
N GLN A 250 -4.91 -12.87 3.82
CA GLN A 250 -6.11 -13.68 4.03
C GLN A 250 -7.26 -13.17 3.15
N TYR A 251 -7.95 -14.07 2.47
CA TYR A 251 -8.94 -13.75 1.43
C TYR A 251 -8.41 -12.88 0.28
N GLY A 252 -7.08 -12.82 0.11
CA GLY A 252 -6.42 -12.08 -0.95
C GLY A 252 -6.25 -12.88 -2.23
N ILE A 253 -5.42 -12.33 -3.13
CA ILE A 253 -5.04 -12.98 -4.39
C ILE A 253 -3.69 -13.67 -4.29
N SER A 254 -3.52 -14.69 -5.12
CA SER A 254 -2.30 -15.47 -5.27
C SER A 254 -1.65 -15.18 -6.63
N GLN A 255 -0.40 -15.58 -6.76
CA GLN A 255 0.27 -15.52 -8.06
C GLN A 255 -0.47 -16.43 -9.06
N TYR A 256 -0.71 -15.93 -10.27
CA TYR A 256 -1.48 -16.53 -11.36
C TYR A 256 -3.00 -16.46 -11.23
N ASP A 257 -3.55 -15.81 -10.22
CA ASP A 257 -4.97 -15.47 -10.23
C ASP A 257 -5.25 -14.44 -11.34
N TYR A 258 -6.37 -14.63 -12.03
CA TYR A 258 -6.85 -13.68 -13.03
C TYR A 258 -7.68 -12.60 -12.33
N ILE A 259 -7.30 -11.35 -12.53
CA ILE A 259 -8.02 -10.19 -12.00
C ILE A 259 -8.61 -9.35 -13.13
N VAL A 260 -9.70 -8.67 -12.82
CA VAL A 260 -10.29 -7.69 -13.74
C VAL A 260 -9.38 -6.46 -13.80
N GLU A 261 -8.94 -6.08 -15.00
CA GLU A 261 -8.00 -4.97 -15.19
C GLU A 261 -8.61 -3.61 -14.84
N ASN A 262 -9.90 -3.43 -15.10
CA ASN A 262 -10.65 -2.22 -14.77
C ASN A 262 -11.85 -2.55 -13.87
N ALA A 263 -11.69 -2.39 -12.57
CA ALA A 263 -12.71 -2.72 -11.59
C ALA A 263 -14.01 -1.91 -11.73
N SER A 264 -13.96 -0.72 -12.37
CA SER A 264 -15.16 0.10 -12.57
C SER A 264 -16.15 -0.46 -13.58
N THR A 265 -15.76 -1.49 -14.34
CA THR A 265 -16.60 -2.11 -15.39
C THR A 265 -17.39 -3.32 -14.93
N VAL A 266 -17.15 -3.80 -13.70
CA VAL A 266 -17.80 -4.99 -13.16
C VAL A 266 -18.24 -4.76 -11.73
N SER A 267 -19.25 -5.53 -11.33
CA SER A 267 -19.71 -5.67 -9.95
C SER A 267 -19.42 -7.08 -9.45
N GLU A 268 -19.48 -7.29 -8.14
CA GLU A 268 -19.36 -8.64 -7.57
C GLU A 268 -20.47 -9.55 -8.11
N GLU A 269 -20.12 -10.81 -8.39
CA GLU A 269 -20.97 -11.84 -9.00
C GLU A 269 -21.31 -11.63 -10.49
N ASP A 270 -20.83 -10.55 -11.12
CA ASP A 270 -20.98 -10.40 -12.58
C ASP A 270 -20.25 -11.54 -13.32
N ILE A 271 -20.86 -11.96 -14.44
CA ILE A 271 -20.25 -12.95 -15.34
C ILE A 271 -19.19 -12.22 -16.17
N VAL A 272 -17.95 -12.71 -16.07
CA VAL A 272 -16.80 -12.16 -16.79
C VAL A 272 -16.30 -13.21 -17.78
N HIS A 273 -16.14 -12.82 -19.06
CA HIS A 273 -15.72 -13.67 -20.17
C HIS A 273 -14.28 -13.39 -20.59
#